data_8da9f33a7326e378eebb155e19808df8
#
_entry.id   8da9f33a7326e378eebb155e19808df8
#
_cell.length_a   1.000
_cell.length_b   1.000
_cell.length_c   1.000
_cell.angle_alpha   90.00
_cell.angle_beta   90.00
_cell.angle_gamma   90.00
#
_symmetry.space_group_name_H-M   'P 1'
#
loop_
_entity.id
_entity.type
_entity.pdbx_description
1 polymer ?
#
loop_
_entity_poly.entity_id
_entity_poly.type
_entity_poly.pdbx_seq_one_letter_code
_entity_poly.pdbx_strand_id
1 'polypeptide(L)'
;MLTFLALASVVLLGIVPEQSQAIVIYTGWERHALVGSDIRLSCSFFSWRWTSDDVTFSWTYRPDGARDSISIFHYTGGVAYLDNKGPFRDRLEFVGNPGRRDGSILIKNLDFNDNGTFTCDAKNPPDIVGRPSSVRLLVFEKVPIQAGVITGAIIGVVLGLLVLIVVIYYLMRFLVARRVFSLSVSKHGKKKKEGSQQRQGPAPPADPSKIKV
;
A
#
# COMPACT_ATOMS: atom_id res chain seq x y z
N MET A 1 2.26 -58.66 -25.92
CA MET A 1 2.79 -57.37 -25.44
C MET A 1 1.90 -56.22 -25.82
N LEU A 2 1.44 -56.05 -27.05
CA LEU A 2 0.56 -54.91 -27.44
C LEU A 2 -0.77 -54.88 -26.68
N THR A 3 -1.38 -56.04 -26.40
CA THR A 3 -2.67 -56.10 -25.66
C THR A 3 -2.53 -55.67 -24.19
N PHE A 4 -1.41 -55.96 -23.55
CA PHE A 4 -1.14 -55.50 -22.18
C PHE A 4 -0.88 -53.99 -22.10
N LEU A 5 -0.23 -53.41 -23.11
CA LEU A 5 -0.01 -51.97 -23.19
C LEU A 5 -1.32 -51.22 -23.45
N ALA A 6 -2.21 -51.76 -24.27
CA ALA A 6 -3.53 -51.20 -24.52
C ALA A 6 -4.43 -51.26 -23.27
N LEU A 7 -4.43 -52.37 -22.53
CA LEU A 7 -5.17 -52.47 -21.25
C LEU A 7 -4.60 -51.55 -20.17
N ALA A 8 -3.28 -51.42 -20.07
CA ALA A 8 -2.63 -50.52 -19.12
C ALA A 8 -2.97 -49.04 -19.44
N SER A 9 -3.05 -48.65 -20.72
CA SER A 9 -3.42 -47.29 -21.10
C SER A 9 -4.90 -46.97 -20.82
N VAL A 10 -5.80 -47.96 -20.98
CA VAL A 10 -7.23 -47.79 -20.64
C VAL A 10 -7.43 -47.65 -19.12
N VAL A 11 -6.69 -48.41 -18.32
CA VAL A 11 -6.73 -48.31 -16.86
C VAL A 11 -6.13 -46.98 -16.38
N LEU A 12 -5.03 -46.50 -16.98
CA LEU A 12 -4.44 -45.23 -16.68
C LEU A 12 -5.34 -44.02 -17.07
N LEU A 13 -6.07 -44.10 -18.16
CA LEU A 13 -7.05 -43.12 -18.61
C LEU A 13 -8.34 -43.14 -17.75
N GLY A 14 -8.67 -44.30 -17.14
CA GLY A 14 -9.84 -44.44 -16.23
C GLY A 14 -9.59 -43.96 -14.81
N ILE A 15 -8.34 -43.73 -14.40
CA ILE A 15 -7.95 -43.18 -13.09
C ILE A 15 -7.54 -41.68 -13.25
N VAL A 16 -8.31 -40.91 -14.00
CA VAL A 16 -8.21 -39.46 -13.87
C VAL A 16 -8.96 -39.12 -12.59
N PRO A 17 -8.28 -38.70 -11.50
CA PRO A 17 -9.01 -38.19 -10.33
C PRO A 17 -9.85 -37.03 -10.82
N GLU A 18 -11.16 -37.10 -10.59
CA GLU A 18 -11.99 -35.91 -10.75
C GLU A 18 -11.33 -34.83 -9.89
N GLN A 19 -10.72 -33.85 -10.54
CA GLN A 19 -10.16 -32.71 -9.84
C GLN A 19 -11.35 -32.04 -9.16
N SER A 20 -11.47 -32.22 -7.85
CA SER A 20 -12.39 -31.46 -7.04
C SER A 20 -11.98 -30.00 -7.20
N GLN A 21 -12.69 -29.29 -8.07
CA GLN A 21 -12.41 -27.87 -8.33
C GLN A 21 -12.83 -27.12 -7.08
N ALA A 22 -11.84 -26.61 -6.36
CA ALA A 22 -12.08 -25.86 -5.15
C ALA A 22 -12.56 -24.45 -5.51
N ILE A 23 -13.65 -24.04 -4.89
CA ILE A 23 -14.08 -22.65 -4.87
C ILE A 23 -13.17 -21.86 -3.92
N VAL A 24 -12.74 -20.67 -4.32
CA VAL A 24 -11.92 -19.78 -3.50
C VAL A 24 -12.73 -18.57 -3.12
N ILE A 25 -12.85 -18.31 -1.81
CA ILE A 25 -13.70 -17.26 -1.25
C ILE A 25 -12.82 -16.11 -0.74
N TYR A 26 -13.24 -14.86 -1.01
CA TYR A 26 -12.51 -13.65 -0.66
C TYR A 26 -13.40 -12.71 0.14
N THR A 27 -12.92 -12.26 1.32
CA THR A 27 -13.61 -11.28 2.18
C THR A 27 -12.77 -10.04 2.52
N GLY A 28 -11.46 -10.11 2.36
CA GLY A 28 -10.52 -9.17 2.98
C GLY A 28 -10.09 -9.64 4.37
N TRP A 29 -9.15 -8.94 5.01
CA TRP A 29 -8.53 -9.37 6.27
C TRP A 29 -9.11 -8.64 7.47
N GLU A 30 -9.20 -7.31 7.37
CA GLU A 30 -9.63 -6.45 8.46
C GLU A 30 -10.37 -5.24 7.92
N ARG A 31 -11.37 -4.79 8.65
CA ARG A 31 -12.17 -3.59 8.32
C ARG A 31 -12.30 -2.73 9.56
N HIS A 32 -12.08 -1.44 9.37
CA HIS A 32 -12.22 -0.43 10.41
C HIS A 32 -13.45 0.42 10.12
N ALA A 33 -14.24 0.69 11.14
CA ALA A 33 -15.43 1.52 11.04
C ALA A 33 -15.59 2.40 12.29
N LEU A 34 -16.41 3.43 12.19
CA LEU A 34 -16.76 4.29 13.32
C LEU A 34 -18.09 3.83 13.92
N VAL A 35 -18.24 4.04 15.22
CA VAL A 35 -19.53 3.89 15.90
C VAL A 35 -20.57 4.76 15.19
N GLY A 36 -21.75 4.21 14.97
CA GLY A 36 -22.85 4.86 14.27
C GLY A 36 -22.75 4.86 12.74
N SER A 37 -21.64 4.39 12.16
CA SER A 37 -21.50 4.27 10.71
C SER A 37 -22.04 2.94 10.18
N ASP A 38 -22.22 2.87 8.87
CA ASP A 38 -22.57 1.66 8.15
C ASP A 38 -21.33 1.05 7.51
N ILE A 39 -21.25 -0.29 7.45
CA ILE A 39 -20.13 -0.97 6.78
C ILE A 39 -20.61 -2.08 5.87
N ARG A 40 -20.04 -2.11 4.67
CA ARG A 40 -20.18 -3.24 3.74
C ARG A 40 -19.07 -4.25 4.00
N LEU A 41 -19.44 -5.49 4.33
CA LEU A 41 -18.56 -6.63 4.37
C LEU A 41 -18.67 -7.37 3.04
N SER A 42 -17.56 -7.34 2.29
CA SER A 42 -17.53 -7.95 0.95
C SER A 42 -17.28 -9.44 1.06
N CYS A 43 -18.02 -10.23 0.28
CA CYS A 43 -17.74 -11.63 0.05
C CYS A 43 -17.91 -11.93 -1.42
N SER A 44 -16.87 -12.41 -2.04
CA SER A 44 -16.89 -12.87 -3.42
C SER A 44 -16.18 -14.20 -3.54
N PHE A 45 -16.45 -14.94 -4.62
CA PHE A 45 -15.76 -16.19 -4.84
C PHE A 45 -15.28 -16.34 -6.28
N PHE A 46 -14.26 -17.16 -6.46
CA PHE A 46 -13.81 -17.65 -7.76
C PHE A 46 -14.19 -19.12 -7.90
N SER A 47 -14.77 -19.47 -9.03
CA SER A 47 -15.01 -20.84 -9.48
C SER A 47 -14.73 -20.91 -10.98
N TRP A 48 -14.22 -22.00 -11.45
CA TRP A 48 -13.99 -22.27 -12.89
C TRP A 48 -15.29 -22.44 -13.68
N ARG A 49 -16.39 -22.74 -13.00
CA ARG A 49 -17.70 -22.92 -13.59
C ARG A 49 -18.49 -21.60 -13.56
N TRP A 50 -19.48 -21.52 -14.43
CA TRP A 50 -20.46 -20.41 -14.38
C TRP A 50 -21.20 -20.43 -13.04
N THR A 51 -21.72 -19.28 -12.67
CA THR A 51 -22.53 -19.16 -11.46
C THR A 51 -23.80 -19.99 -11.61
N SER A 52 -24.02 -20.92 -10.67
CA SER A 52 -25.19 -21.76 -10.62
C SER A 52 -26.41 -20.98 -10.12
N ASP A 53 -27.61 -21.36 -10.57
CA ASP A 53 -28.85 -20.84 -9.99
C ASP A 53 -29.03 -21.24 -8.52
N ASP A 54 -28.39 -22.37 -8.13
CA ASP A 54 -28.37 -22.89 -6.76
C ASP A 54 -27.19 -22.37 -5.93
N VAL A 55 -26.57 -21.25 -6.34
CA VAL A 55 -25.51 -20.62 -5.57
C VAL A 55 -25.99 -20.27 -4.17
N THR A 56 -25.16 -20.56 -3.17
CA THR A 56 -25.47 -20.23 -1.78
C THR A 56 -24.38 -19.38 -1.16
N PHE A 57 -24.76 -18.49 -0.25
CA PHE A 57 -23.88 -17.73 0.63
C PHE A 57 -24.36 -17.86 2.07
N SER A 58 -23.42 -17.92 3.00
CA SER A 58 -23.72 -17.81 4.42
C SER A 58 -22.72 -16.95 5.14
N TRP A 59 -23.18 -16.18 6.12
CA TRP A 59 -22.36 -15.42 7.01
C TRP A 59 -22.57 -15.86 8.44
N THR A 60 -21.45 -16.05 9.15
CA THR A 60 -21.44 -16.28 10.59
C THR A 60 -20.65 -15.19 11.27
N TYR A 61 -21.03 -14.86 12.48
CA TYR A 61 -20.40 -13.86 13.32
C TYR A 61 -19.91 -14.50 14.62
N ARG A 62 -18.70 -14.17 15.01
CA ARG A 62 -18.12 -14.53 16.29
C ARG A 62 -17.68 -13.26 17.01
N PRO A 63 -18.34 -12.87 18.09
CA PRO A 63 -17.95 -11.74 18.93
C PRO A 63 -16.53 -11.90 19.47
N ASP A 64 -15.84 -10.81 19.72
CA ASP A 64 -14.53 -10.84 20.40
C ASP A 64 -14.68 -11.47 21.80
N GLY A 65 -13.81 -12.42 22.12
CA GLY A 65 -13.87 -13.18 23.36
C GLY A 65 -14.83 -14.38 23.40
N ALA A 66 -15.71 -14.51 22.40
CA ALA A 66 -16.59 -15.69 22.29
C ALA A 66 -15.87 -16.88 21.63
N ARG A 67 -16.25 -18.11 22.04
CA ARG A 67 -15.77 -19.34 21.42
C ARG A 67 -16.62 -19.75 20.21
N ASP A 68 -17.93 -19.52 20.31
CA ASP A 68 -18.89 -19.98 19.32
C ASP A 68 -19.25 -18.89 18.32
N SER A 69 -19.52 -19.30 17.10
CA SER A 69 -20.03 -18.44 16.04
C SER A 69 -21.52 -18.61 15.90
N ILE A 70 -22.22 -17.52 15.58
CA ILE A 70 -23.66 -17.50 15.31
C ILE A 70 -23.89 -17.26 13.82
N SER A 71 -24.88 -17.93 13.23
CA SER A 71 -25.31 -17.65 11.86
C SER A 71 -26.13 -16.36 11.84
N ILE A 72 -25.76 -15.43 10.97
CA ILE A 72 -26.44 -14.13 10.85
C ILE A 72 -27.14 -13.92 9.50
N PHE A 73 -26.72 -14.69 8.49
CA PHE A 73 -27.27 -14.55 7.13
C PHE A 73 -27.12 -15.85 6.35
N HIS A 74 -28.10 -16.15 5.53
CA HIS A 74 -28.06 -17.26 4.57
C HIS A 74 -28.79 -16.86 3.30
N TYR A 75 -28.19 -17.14 2.13
CA TYR A 75 -28.82 -17.00 0.82
C TYR A 75 -28.87 -18.35 0.14
N THR A 76 -30.05 -18.77 -0.27
CA THR A 76 -30.28 -20.03 -0.98
C THR A 76 -31.55 -19.95 -1.78
N GLY A 77 -31.62 -20.66 -2.93
CA GLY A 77 -32.82 -20.74 -3.77
C GLY A 77 -33.36 -19.37 -4.21
N GLY A 78 -32.48 -18.39 -4.43
CA GLY A 78 -32.88 -17.04 -4.83
C GLY A 78 -33.36 -16.15 -3.70
N VAL A 79 -33.40 -16.63 -2.44
CA VAL A 79 -33.98 -15.92 -1.29
C VAL A 79 -32.91 -15.64 -0.23
N ALA A 80 -32.91 -14.42 0.30
CA ALA A 80 -32.04 -14.00 1.42
C ALA A 80 -32.81 -14.20 2.75
N TYR A 81 -32.20 -14.96 3.65
CA TYR A 81 -32.69 -15.21 5.00
C TYR A 81 -31.77 -14.50 6.00
N LEU A 82 -32.28 -13.51 6.68
CA LEU A 82 -31.59 -12.79 7.74
C LEU A 82 -31.98 -13.35 9.10
N ASP A 83 -31.03 -13.45 10.03
CA ASP A 83 -31.35 -13.80 11.40
C ASP A 83 -32.08 -12.64 12.08
N ASN A 84 -33.35 -12.85 12.38
CA ASN A 84 -34.21 -11.86 13.03
C ASN A 84 -34.19 -11.92 14.57
N LYS A 85 -33.32 -12.77 15.15
CA LYS A 85 -33.15 -12.91 16.61
C LYS A 85 -31.75 -12.52 17.08
N GLY A 86 -30.80 -12.43 16.15
CA GLY A 86 -29.37 -12.15 16.45
C GLY A 86 -29.07 -10.68 16.73
N PRO A 87 -27.79 -10.37 16.99
CA PRO A 87 -27.33 -9.02 17.37
C PRO A 87 -27.46 -7.99 16.25
N PHE A 88 -27.58 -8.44 15.00
CA PHE A 88 -27.71 -7.57 13.82
C PHE A 88 -29.14 -7.46 13.31
N ARG A 89 -30.12 -7.94 14.06
CA ARG A 89 -31.52 -7.78 13.75
C ARG A 89 -31.81 -6.35 13.34
N ASP A 90 -32.58 -6.15 12.28
CA ASP A 90 -32.99 -4.86 11.71
C ASP A 90 -31.86 -3.95 11.21
N ARG A 91 -30.59 -4.36 11.41
CA ARG A 91 -29.39 -3.63 10.98
C ARG A 91 -28.63 -4.30 9.85
N LEU A 92 -28.96 -5.56 9.53
CA LEU A 92 -28.31 -6.34 8.48
C LEU A 92 -29.12 -6.24 7.19
N GLU A 93 -28.42 -5.96 6.08
CA GLU A 93 -29.01 -5.91 4.74
C GLU A 93 -28.16 -6.71 3.75
N PHE A 94 -28.82 -7.47 2.87
CA PHE A 94 -28.14 -8.12 1.76
C PHE A 94 -27.96 -7.12 0.62
N VAL A 95 -26.71 -6.82 0.24
CA VAL A 95 -26.34 -5.85 -0.81
C VAL A 95 -25.53 -6.50 -1.93
N GLY A 96 -25.37 -7.82 -1.88
CA GLY A 96 -24.67 -8.59 -2.88
C GLY A 96 -25.48 -8.84 -4.15
N ASN A 97 -24.82 -9.37 -5.17
CA ASN A 97 -25.43 -9.87 -6.40
C ASN A 97 -24.95 -11.30 -6.64
N PRO A 98 -25.72 -12.33 -6.28
CA PRO A 98 -25.30 -13.72 -6.40
C PRO A 98 -24.93 -14.12 -7.82
N GLY A 99 -25.64 -13.63 -8.83
CA GLY A 99 -25.33 -13.87 -10.24
C GLY A 99 -23.96 -13.32 -10.67
N ARG A 100 -23.43 -12.35 -9.92
CA ARG A 100 -22.06 -11.81 -10.07
C ARG A 100 -21.09 -12.37 -9.05
N ARG A 101 -21.43 -13.46 -8.38
CA ARG A 101 -20.61 -14.12 -7.36
C ARG A 101 -20.30 -13.23 -6.14
N ASP A 102 -21.23 -12.34 -5.82
CA ASP A 102 -21.12 -11.38 -4.72
C ASP A 102 -22.19 -11.65 -3.68
N GLY A 103 -21.75 -12.11 -2.49
CA GLY A 103 -22.57 -12.36 -1.31
C GLY A 103 -22.36 -11.33 -0.21
N SER A 104 -22.06 -10.08 -0.57
CA SER A 104 -21.78 -8.99 0.38
C SER A 104 -22.99 -8.60 1.19
N ILE A 105 -22.74 -8.23 2.44
CA ILE A 105 -23.75 -7.72 3.38
C ILE A 105 -23.40 -6.31 3.83
N LEU A 106 -24.40 -5.55 4.24
CA LEU A 106 -24.27 -4.24 4.87
C LEU A 106 -24.74 -4.33 6.30
N ILE A 107 -23.95 -3.86 7.24
CA ILE A 107 -24.33 -3.71 8.65
C ILE A 107 -24.46 -2.23 8.93
N LYS A 108 -25.63 -1.81 9.41
CA LYS A 108 -25.99 -0.42 9.70
C LYS A 108 -25.79 -0.10 11.16
N ASN A 109 -25.50 1.18 11.43
CA ASN A 109 -25.43 1.74 12.79
C ASN A 109 -24.57 0.90 13.72
N LEU A 110 -23.28 0.80 13.41
CA LEU A 110 -22.32 -0.02 14.16
C LEU A 110 -22.12 0.45 15.59
N ASP A 111 -21.97 -0.51 16.50
CA ASP A 111 -21.62 -0.30 17.89
C ASP A 111 -20.31 -1.03 18.25
N PHE A 112 -19.69 -0.68 19.37
CA PHE A 112 -18.50 -1.37 19.89
C PHE A 112 -18.71 -2.88 20.11
N ASN A 113 -19.93 -3.27 20.46
CA ASN A 113 -20.30 -4.67 20.63
C ASN A 113 -20.30 -5.47 19.32
N ASP A 114 -20.21 -4.79 18.17
CA ASP A 114 -20.13 -5.44 16.85
C ASP A 114 -18.71 -5.86 16.48
N ASN A 115 -17.72 -5.57 17.34
CA ASN A 115 -16.35 -6.05 17.20
C ASN A 115 -16.32 -7.57 17.17
N GLY A 116 -15.60 -8.11 16.18
CA GLY A 116 -15.53 -9.57 16.04
C GLY A 116 -15.09 -10.03 14.67
N THR A 117 -15.23 -11.33 14.45
CA THR A 117 -14.85 -11.98 13.20
C THR A 117 -16.10 -12.42 12.45
N PHE A 118 -16.21 -11.94 11.22
CA PHE A 118 -17.25 -12.32 10.27
C PHE A 118 -16.67 -13.32 9.28
N THR A 119 -17.32 -14.46 9.11
CA THR A 119 -16.87 -15.51 8.19
C THR A 119 -17.93 -15.73 7.13
N CYS A 120 -17.50 -15.61 5.88
CA CYS A 120 -18.32 -15.91 4.70
C CYS A 120 -17.97 -17.29 4.16
N ASP A 121 -18.99 -18.08 3.90
CA ASP A 121 -18.92 -19.32 3.11
C ASP A 121 -19.79 -19.19 1.86
N ALA A 122 -19.31 -19.75 0.75
CA ALA A 122 -20.04 -19.73 -0.51
C ALA A 122 -19.94 -21.12 -1.19
N LYS A 123 -21.00 -21.52 -1.88
CA LYS A 123 -21.02 -22.76 -2.67
C LYS A 123 -21.65 -22.47 -4.03
N ASN A 124 -21.03 -22.98 -5.06
CA ASN A 124 -21.48 -22.85 -6.45
C ASN A 124 -21.63 -24.24 -7.06
N PRO A 125 -22.73 -24.97 -6.82
CA PRO A 125 -22.86 -26.33 -7.31
C PRO A 125 -22.58 -26.46 -8.81
N PRO A 126 -21.83 -27.51 -9.21
CA PRO A 126 -21.32 -28.63 -8.42
C PRO A 126 -20.02 -28.32 -7.61
N ASP A 127 -19.42 -27.12 -7.73
CA ASP A 127 -18.24 -26.70 -6.99
C ASP A 127 -18.64 -26.31 -5.56
N ILE A 128 -18.62 -27.27 -4.65
CA ILE A 128 -19.04 -27.07 -3.25
C ILE A 128 -17.89 -27.13 -2.25
N VAL A 129 -16.70 -27.52 -2.72
CA VAL A 129 -15.52 -27.67 -1.86
C VAL A 129 -14.73 -26.38 -1.84
N GLY A 130 -14.68 -25.73 -0.68
CA GLY A 130 -13.93 -24.50 -0.47
C GLY A 130 -13.65 -24.26 1.01
N ARG A 131 -12.77 -23.29 1.30
CA ARG A 131 -12.53 -22.85 2.66
C ARG A 131 -13.24 -21.53 2.87
N PRO A 132 -14.06 -21.40 3.93
CA PRO A 132 -14.65 -20.11 4.30
C PRO A 132 -13.58 -19.04 4.49
N SER A 133 -13.90 -17.82 4.16
CA SER A 133 -13.02 -16.66 4.33
C SER A 133 -13.53 -15.77 5.45
N SER A 134 -12.63 -15.20 6.23
CA SER A 134 -12.99 -14.39 7.41
C SER A 134 -12.45 -12.99 7.30
N VAL A 135 -13.22 -12.03 7.79
CA VAL A 135 -12.84 -10.62 7.93
C VAL A 135 -13.04 -10.20 9.38
N ARG A 136 -12.07 -9.52 9.96
CA ARG A 136 -12.18 -8.93 11.29
C ARG A 136 -12.73 -7.52 11.20
N LEU A 137 -13.77 -7.21 11.97
CA LEU A 137 -14.32 -5.87 12.10
C LEU A 137 -13.86 -5.26 13.42
N LEU A 138 -13.32 -4.04 13.33
CA LEU A 138 -12.91 -3.20 14.45
C LEU A 138 -13.66 -1.88 14.38
N VAL A 139 -14.47 -1.61 15.41
CA VAL A 139 -15.29 -0.40 15.52
C VAL A 139 -14.65 0.54 16.53
N PHE A 140 -14.46 1.80 16.16
CA PHE A 140 -13.79 2.84 16.96
C PHE A 140 -14.70 4.04 17.16
N GLU A 141 -14.52 4.73 18.26
CA GLU A 141 -15.22 6.01 18.52
C GLU A 141 -14.68 7.14 17.64
N LYS A 142 -13.36 7.12 17.41
CA LYS A 142 -12.65 8.10 16.58
C LYS A 142 -11.66 7.39 15.67
N VAL A 143 -11.46 7.94 14.48
CA VAL A 143 -10.43 7.42 13.57
C VAL A 143 -9.08 7.51 14.28
N PRO A 144 -8.32 6.41 14.41
CA PRO A 144 -6.95 6.50 14.91
C PRO A 144 -6.14 7.36 13.93
N ILE A 145 -5.78 8.57 14.37
CA ILE A 145 -5.10 9.62 13.57
C ILE A 145 -3.69 9.19 13.13
N GLN A 146 -3.19 8.07 13.62
CA GLN A 146 -1.77 7.71 13.53
C GLN A 146 -1.25 7.49 12.10
N ALA A 147 -2.04 6.97 11.17
CA ALA A 147 -1.54 6.67 9.83
C ALA A 147 -1.17 7.94 9.02
N GLY A 148 -2.00 8.98 9.07
CA GLY A 148 -1.75 10.24 8.35
C GLY A 148 -0.62 11.06 8.96
N VAL A 149 -0.50 11.09 10.30
CA VAL A 149 0.55 11.82 11.02
C VAL A 149 1.93 11.19 10.77
N ILE A 150 2.04 9.87 10.83
CA ILE A 150 3.30 9.17 10.57
C ILE A 150 3.76 9.37 9.12
N THR A 151 2.85 9.22 8.16
CA THR A 151 3.18 9.42 6.73
C THR A 151 3.58 10.87 6.46
N GLY A 152 2.85 11.85 7.01
CA GLY A 152 3.17 13.26 6.88
C GLY A 152 4.52 13.64 7.51
N ALA A 153 4.85 13.09 8.67
CA ALA A 153 6.13 13.31 9.34
C ALA A 153 7.30 12.75 8.51
N ILE A 154 7.18 11.55 7.95
CA ILE A 154 8.21 10.94 7.11
C ILE A 154 8.44 11.79 5.85
N ILE A 155 7.38 12.18 5.15
CA ILE A 155 7.47 13.02 3.95
C ILE A 155 8.11 14.37 4.30
N GLY A 156 7.70 15.01 5.41
CA GLY A 156 8.25 16.27 5.87
C GLY A 156 9.75 16.21 6.18
N VAL A 157 10.20 15.15 6.84
CA VAL A 157 11.63 14.93 7.14
C VAL A 157 12.43 14.73 5.84
N VAL A 158 11.95 13.92 4.91
CA VAL A 158 12.64 13.67 3.63
C VAL A 158 12.75 14.95 2.81
N LEU A 159 11.68 15.73 2.68
CA LEU A 159 11.69 17.01 1.98
C LEU A 159 12.61 18.02 2.67
N GLY A 160 12.59 18.11 3.99
CA GLY A 160 13.48 18.97 4.77
C GLY A 160 14.96 18.65 4.56
N LEU A 161 15.33 17.37 4.54
CA LEU A 161 16.69 16.93 4.26
C LEU A 161 17.11 17.26 2.82
N LEU A 162 16.24 17.11 1.83
CA LEU A 162 16.53 17.47 0.45
C LEU A 162 16.80 18.97 0.30
N VAL A 163 15.96 19.81 0.92
CA VAL A 163 16.16 21.28 0.91
C VAL A 163 17.50 21.62 1.59
N LEU A 164 17.80 21.00 2.72
CA LEU A 164 19.04 21.25 3.45
C LEU A 164 20.28 20.88 2.62
N ILE A 165 20.26 19.76 1.91
CA ILE A 165 21.33 19.34 1.01
C ILE A 165 21.54 20.37 -0.12
N VAL A 166 20.44 20.85 -0.71
CA VAL A 166 20.49 21.86 -1.78
C VAL A 166 21.08 23.19 -1.25
N VAL A 167 20.66 23.63 -0.07
CA VAL A 167 21.19 24.85 0.57
C VAL A 167 22.70 24.71 0.85
N ILE A 168 23.13 23.57 1.42
CA ILE A 168 24.55 23.31 1.68
C ILE A 168 25.34 23.31 0.37
N TYR A 169 24.81 22.68 -0.69
CA TYR A 169 25.47 22.68 -2.01
C TYR A 169 25.67 24.10 -2.56
N TYR A 170 24.64 24.95 -2.52
CA TYR A 170 24.75 26.35 -2.97
C TYR A 170 25.69 27.18 -2.10
N LEU A 171 25.68 27.00 -0.78
CA LEU A 171 26.61 27.65 0.14
C LEU A 171 28.05 27.25 -0.15
N MET A 172 28.34 25.97 -0.32
CA MET A 172 29.65 25.49 -0.66
C MET A 172 30.12 26.04 -2.00
N ARG A 173 29.28 26.04 -3.01
CA ARG A 173 29.59 26.63 -4.33
C ARG A 173 29.88 28.14 -4.24
N PHE A 174 29.09 28.86 -3.44
CA PHE A 174 29.30 30.29 -3.22
C PHE A 174 30.63 30.59 -2.49
N LEU A 175 30.95 29.82 -1.44
CA LEU A 175 32.20 29.96 -0.69
C LEU A 175 33.43 29.63 -1.56
N VAL A 176 33.35 28.58 -2.38
CA VAL A 176 34.40 28.22 -3.34
C VAL A 176 34.57 29.33 -4.37
N ALA A 177 33.52 29.86 -4.94
CA ALA A 177 33.54 30.97 -5.88
C ALA A 177 34.21 32.23 -5.27
N ARG A 178 33.88 32.57 -4.01
CA ARG A 178 34.54 33.67 -3.29
C ARG A 178 36.02 33.43 -3.04
N ARG A 179 36.42 32.20 -2.67
CA ARG A 179 37.87 31.86 -2.49
C ARG A 179 38.63 31.96 -3.80
N VAL A 180 38.07 31.47 -4.90
CA VAL A 180 38.69 31.58 -6.22
C VAL A 180 38.87 33.06 -6.64
N PHE A 181 37.84 33.89 -6.37
CA PHE A 181 37.92 35.33 -6.67
C PHE A 181 38.97 36.04 -5.82
N SER A 182 39.08 35.75 -4.51
CA SER A 182 40.10 36.34 -3.63
C SER A 182 41.52 35.93 -4.03
N LEU A 183 41.73 34.69 -4.46
CA LEU A 183 43.04 34.21 -4.98
C LEU A 183 43.41 34.84 -6.33
N SER A 184 42.41 35.11 -7.20
CA SER A 184 42.61 35.78 -8.47
C SER A 184 43.03 37.25 -8.26
N VAL A 185 42.40 37.96 -7.35
CA VAL A 185 42.73 39.35 -6.96
C VAL A 185 44.14 39.43 -6.35
N SER A 186 44.52 38.47 -5.49
CA SER A 186 45.86 38.42 -4.88
C SER A 186 46.95 38.18 -5.91
N LYS A 187 46.73 37.35 -6.92
CA LYS A 187 47.70 37.11 -8.03
C LYS A 187 47.88 38.34 -8.92
N HIS A 188 46.80 39.11 -9.19
CA HIS A 188 46.89 40.36 -9.97
C HIS A 188 47.63 41.47 -9.21
N GLY A 189 47.43 41.56 -7.87
CA GLY A 189 48.15 42.49 -7.02
C GLY A 189 49.66 42.27 -6.94
N LYS A 190 50.10 40.99 -6.93
CA LYS A 190 51.55 40.62 -6.98
C LYS A 190 52.19 40.95 -8.31
N LYS A 191 51.56 40.68 -9.46
CA LYS A 191 52.10 41.03 -10.79
C LYS A 191 52.25 42.54 -10.98
N LYS A 192 51.40 43.37 -10.37
CA LYS A 192 51.49 44.82 -10.48
C LYS A 192 52.63 45.40 -9.62
N LYS A 193 53.03 44.74 -8.52
CA LYS A 193 54.17 45.15 -7.67
C LYS A 193 55.52 44.76 -8.27
N GLU A 194 55.63 43.61 -8.97
CA GLU A 194 56.86 43.23 -9.67
C GLU A 194 57.14 44.08 -10.93
N GLY A 195 56.10 44.56 -11.63
CA GLY A 195 56.19 45.42 -12.80
C GLY A 195 56.64 46.87 -12.49
N SER A 196 56.58 47.35 -11.23
CA SER A 196 56.93 48.69 -10.82
C SER A 196 58.36 48.81 -10.24
N GLN A 197 59.06 47.67 -9.95
CA GLN A 197 60.44 47.68 -9.44
C GLN A 197 61.50 47.52 -10.54
N GLN A 198 61.12 47.35 -11.78
CA GLN A 198 62.06 47.11 -12.90
C GLN A 198 62.26 48.35 -13.79
N ARG A 199 61.87 49.59 -13.33
CA ARG A 199 62.03 50.85 -14.06
C ARG A 199 62.89 51.89 -13.30
N GLN A 200 63.87 51.49 -12.52
CA GLN A 200 64.95 52.37 -12.06
C GLN A 200 66.25 51.76 -12.60
N GLY A 201 66.55 52.09 -13.83
CA GLY A 201 67.90 51.96 -14.41
C GLY A 201 68.82 53.07 -13.92
N PRO A 202 70.10 52.84 -13.84
CA PRO A 202 71.06 53.77 -13.26
C PRO A 202 71.21 55.02 -14.11
N ALA A 203 71.44 56.19 -13.43
CA ALA A 203 71.69 57.46 -14.04
C ALA A 203 73.05 57.46 -14.77
N PRO A 204 73.23 58.19 -15.94
CA PRO A 204 74.44 58.28 -16.63
C PRO A 204 75.44 59.18 -15.90
N PRO A 205 76.81 58.98 -16.01
CA PRO A 205 77.82 59.74 -15.34
C PRO A 205 77.98 61.19 -15.91
N ALA A 206 78.24 62.11 -15.02
CA ALA A 206 78.51 63.52 -15.36
C ALA A 206 79.75 63.71 -16.13
N ASP A 207 79.69 64.44 -17.24
CA ASP A 207 80.82 64.92 -18.06
C ASP A 207 81.49 66.09 -17.39
N PRO A 208 82.84 66.05 -17.16
CA PRO A 208 83.58 67.14 -16.56
C PRO A 208 84.21 67.99 -17.61
N SER A 209 83.43 68.87 -18.23
CA SER A 209 84.08 69.93 -19.03
C SER A 209 83.14 71.10 -19.21
N LYS A 210 83.30 72.09 -18.33
CA LYS A 210 83.19 73.53 -18.65
C LYS A 210 83.33 74.36 -17.38
N ILE A 211 84.59 74.54 -16.98
CA ILE A 211 84.97 75.67 -16.22
C ILE A 211 85.59 76.64 -17.25
N LYS A 212 84.97 77.82 -17.36
CA LYS A 212 85.66 79.09 -17.69
C LYS A 212 84.65 80.20 -17.51
N VAL A 213 84.97 81.03 -16.72
CA VAL A 213 85.30 82.43 -16.38
C VAL A 213 84.12 83.09 -15.79
#